data_09c25e9b45d011c527ab881ffe839788
#
_entry.id   09c25e9b45d011c527ab881ffe839788
#
_cell.length_a   1.000
_cell.length_b   1.000
_cell.length_c   1.000
_cell.angle_alpha   90.00
_cell.angle_beta   90.00
_cell.angle_gamma   90.00
#
_symmetry.space_group_name_H-M   'P 1'
#
loop_
_entity.id
_entity.type
_entity.pdbx_description
1 polymer ?
#
loop_
_entity_poly.entity_id
_entity_poly.type
_entity_poly.pdbx_seq_one_letter_code
_entity_poly.pdbx_strand_id
1 'polypeptide(L)' 'MDATVLFSHGSLLCGAGEALRAHAERLRAQGLMPLVVIGYLNYSEPTFIEAVAECVAAGADRIFVTPYF' A
#
# COMPACT_ATOMS: atom_id res chain seq x y z
N MET A 1 -16.16 -3.28 -1.22
CA MET A 1 -15.02 -3.50 -2.12
C MET A 1 -13.82 -3.95 -1.30
N ASP A 2 -12.94 -4.69 -1.92
CA ASP A 2 -11.73 -5.15 -1.27
C ASP A 2 -10.58 -4.17 -1.55
N ALA A 3 -9.70 -4.04 -0.57
CA ALA A 3 -8.51 -3.23 -0.72
C ALA A 3 -7.28 -4.01 -0.25
N THR A 4 -6.12 -3.67 -0.77
CA THR A 4 -4.87 -4.21 -0.26
C THR A 4 -3.93 -3.07 0.12
N VAL A 5 -3.24 -3.24 1.24
CA VAL A 5 -2.19 -2.34 1.68
C VAL A 5 -0.86 -3.06 1.48
N LEU A 6 -0.01 -2.52 0.63
CA LEU A 6 1.35 -3.01 0.46
C LEU A 6 2.18 -2.39 1.58
N PHE A 7 2.57 -3.22 2.52
CA PHE A 7 3.21 -2.78 3.75
C PHE A 7 4.72 -3.00 3.69
N SER A 8 5.47 -1.94 3.88
CA SER A 8 6.92 -1.99 3.86
C SER A 8 7.50 -1.25 5.07
N HIS A 9 8.75 -1.50 5.35
CA HIS A 9 9.45 -0.81 6.44
C HIS A 9 9.49 0.71 6.26
N GLY A 10 9.52 1.17 5.02
CA GLY A 10 9.90 2.53 4.74
C GLY A 10 11.41 2.68 4.89
N SER A 11 12.07 3.18 3.89
CA SER A 11 13.52 3.32 3.91
C SER A 11 13.91 4.68 3.38
N LEU A 12 14.89 5.29 4.03
CA LEU A 12 15.50 6.51 3.51
C LEU A 12 16.46 6.22 2.37
N LEU A 13 16.81 4.95 2.15
CA LEU A 13 17.67 4.55 1.05
C LEU A 13 16.87 4.59 -0.25
N CYS A 14 17.50 5.06 -1.30
CA CYS A 14 16.84 5.19 -2.59
C CYS A 14 16.49 3.83 -3.21
N GLY A 15 15.48 3.82 -4.05
CA GLY A 15 15.07 2.67 -4.83
C GLY A 15 13.95 1.83 -4.22
N ALA A 16 13.90 1.69 -2.91
CA ALA A 16 12.88 0.86 -2.28
C ALA A 16 11.47 1.39 -2.51
N GLY A 17 11.29 2.70 -2.34
CA GLY A 17 9.98 3.31 -2.55
C GLY A 17 9.52 3.26 -4.00
N GLU A 18 10.46 3.39 -4.93
CA GLU A 18 10.14 3.31 -6.36
C GLU A 18 9.73 1.91 -6.76
N ALA A 19 10.42 0.90 -6.25
CA ALA A 19 10.08 -0.49 -6.52
C ALA A 19 8.68 -0.81 -6.00
N LEU A 20 8.35 -0.35 -4.80
CA LEU A 20 7.05 -0.58 -4.21
C LEU A 20 5.95 0.12 -5.00
N ARG A 21 6.18 1.36 -5.44
CA ARG A 21 5.22 2.09 -6.27
C ARG A 21 4.99 1.39 -7.61
N ALA A 22 6.06 0.90 -8.24
CA ALA A 22 5.94 0.18 -9.50
C ALA A 22 5.12 -1.10 -9.30
N HIS A 23 5.31 -1.79 -8.19
CA HIS A 23 4.54 -2.98 -7.88
C HIS A 23 3.05 -2.63 -7.69
N ALA A 24 2.77 -1.56 -6.96
CA ALA A 24 1.40 -1.10 -6.76
C ALA A 24 0.73 -0.75 -8.10
N GLU A 25 1.45 -0.07 -8.98
CA GLU A 25 0.92 0.28 -10.30
C GLU A 25 0.59 -0.97 -11.12
N ARG A 26 1.44 -1.99 -11.05
CA ARG A 26 1.17 -3.25 -11.75
C ARG A 26 -0.08 -3.93 -11.21
N LEU A 27 -0.27 -3.93 -9.90
CA LEU A 27 -1.47 -4.52 -9.29
C LEU A 27 -2.72 -3.76 -9.70
N ARG A 28 -2.65 -2.44 -9.75
CA ARG A 28 -3.78 -1.61 -10.21
C ARG A 28 -4.11 -1.90 -11.67
N ALA A 29 -3.08 -2.01 -12.49
CA ALA A 29 -3.27 -2.28 -13.91
C ALA A 29 -3.89 -3.65 -14.17
N GLN A 30 -3.61 -4.63 -13.33
CA GLN A 30 -4.21 -5.96 -13.46
C GLN A 30 -5.69 -5.98 -13.07
N GLY A 31 -6.14 -5.00 -12.32
CA GLY A 31 -7.54 -4.90 -11.92
C GLY A 31 -8.00 -5.98 -10.95
N LEU A 32 -7.08 -6.69 -10.31
CA LEU A 32 -7.42 -7.77 -9.39
C LEU A 32 -7.95 -7.26 -8.06
N MET A 33 -7.60 -6.04 -7.71
CA MET A 33 -7.98 -5.43 -6.44
C MET A 33 -8.49 -4.02 -6.73
N PRO A 34 -9.70 -3.67 -6.28
CA PRO A 34 -10.28 -2.34 -6.56
C PRO A 34 -9.47 -1.20 -5.99
N LEU A 35 -8.78 -1.42 -4.88
CA LEU A 35 -8.00 -0.37 -4.23
C LEU A 35 -6.66 -0.93 -3.78
N VAL A 36 -5.57 -0.28 -4.18
CA VAL A 36 -4.22 -0.65 -3.79
C VAL A 36 -3.58 0.58 -3.17
N VAL A 37 -3.16 0.48 -1.92
CA VAL A 37 -2.57 1.58 -1.16
C VAL A 37 -1.24 1.11 -0.59
N ILE A 38 -0.28 2.02 -0.50
CA ILE A 38 1.02 1.75 0.09
C ILE A 38 1.02 2.31 1.51
N GLY A 39 1.53 1.53 2.46
CA GLY A 39 1.73 1.98 3.83
C GLY A 39 3.13 1.63 4.31
N TYR A 40 3.73 2.51 5.09
CA TYR A 40 5.09 2.33 5.60
C TYR A 40 5.09 2.22 7.12
N LEU A 41 6.01 1.43 7.64
CA LEU A 41 6.17 1.29 9.08
C LEU A 41 6.87 2.50 9.69
N ASN A 42 7.96 2.95 9.06
CA ASN A 42 8.79 4.04 9.55
C ASN A 42 9.30 4.89 8.40
N TYR A 43 9.70 6.12 8.69
CA TYR A 43 10.50 7.01 7.84
C TYR A 43 9.82 7.53 6.58
N SER A 44 8.71 6.99 6.17
CA SER A 44 8.04 7.39 4.94
C SER A 44 6.56 7.52 5.17
N GLU A 45 5.91 8.35 4.37
CA GLU A 45 4.46 8.51 4.37
C GLU A 45 3.89 8.04 3.05
N PRO A 46 2.66 7.52 3.05
CA PRO A 46 1.78 7.37 4.21
C PRO A 46 2.22 6.25 5.14
N THR A 47 1.92 6.40 6.43
CA THR A 47 2.17 5.34 7.39
C THR A 47 1.16 4.21 7.18
N PHE A 48 1.42 3.06 7.81
CA PHE A 48 0.50 1.94 7.74
C PHE A 48 -0.90 2.35 8.25
N ILE A 49 -0.95 3.06 9.37
CA ILE A 49 -2.22 3.50 9.95
C ILE A 49 -2.95 4.43 9.00
N GLU A 50 -2.25 5.37 8.37
CA GLU A 50 -2.84 6.28 7.40
C GLU A 50 -3.36 5.53 6.18
N ALA A 51 -2.62 4.52 5.71
CA ALA A 51 -3.05 3.71 4.58
C ALA A 51 -4.33 2.93 4.88
N VAL A 52 -4.42 2.35 6.07
CA VAL A 52 -5.64 1.66 6.50
C VAL A 52 -6.81 2.63 6.60
N ALA A 53 -6.59 3.80 7.17
CA ALA A 53 -7.63 4.83 7.28
C ALA A 53 -8.13 5.27 5.89
N GLU A 54 -7.23 5.38 4.93
CA GLU A 54 -7.60 5.70 3.54
C GLU A 54 -8.50 4.63 2.94
N CYS A 55 -8.18 3.36 3.17
CA CYS A 55 -9.02 2.26 2.69
C CYS A 55 -10.41 2.30 3.31
N VAL A 56 -10.50 2.55 4.62
CA VAL A 56 -11.78 2.65 5.31
C VAL A 56 -12.59 3.83 4.75
N ALA A 57 -11.95 4.98 4.57
CA ALA A 57 -12.62 6.16 4.04
C ALA A 57 -13.12 5.94 2.61
N ALA A 58 -12.45 5.10 1.84
CA ALA A 58 -12.87 4.77 0.48
C ALA A 58 -13.99 3.73 0.43
N GLY A 59 -14.39 3.18 1.57
CA GLY A 59 -15.50 2.22 1.64
C GLY A 59 -15.10 0.77 1.52
N ALA A 60 -13.85 0.44 1.80
CA ALA A 60 -13.40 -0.95 1.74
C ALA A 60 -14.06 -1.80 2.82
N ASP A 61 -14.58 -2.96 2.43
CA ASP A 61 -15.18 -3.90 3.35
C ASP A 61 -14.15 -4.84 3.94
N ARG A 62 -13.14 -5.19 3.15
CA ARG A 62 -12.04 -6.06 3.57
C ARG A 62 -10.73 -5.42 3.15
N ILE A 63 -9.74 -5.50 4.02
CA ILE A 63 -8.42 -4.94 3.76
C ILE A 63 -7.40 -6.05 3.95
N PHE A 64 -6.70 -6.38 2.87
CA PHE A 64 -5.63 -7.35 2.89
C PHE A 64 -4.31 -6.62 3.08
N VAL A 65 -3.50 -7.09 4.02
CA VAL A 65 -2.18 -6.52 4.24
C VAL A 65 -1.15 -7.44 3.62
N THR A 66 -0.41 -6.93 2.67
CA THR A 66 0.61 -7.68 1.96
C THR A 66 1.99 -7.15 2.37
N PRO A 67 2.74 -7.91 3.17
CA PRO A 67 4.09 -7.48 3.55
C PRO A 67 5.02 -7.47 2.34
N TYR A 68 5.83 -6.45 2.27
CA TYR A 68 6.78 -6.28 1.18
C TYR A 68 8.13 -5.88 1.79
N PHE A 69 8.88 -6.87 2.18
CA PHE A 69 10.17 -6.67 2.83
C PHE A 69 11.30 -7.30 2.02
#